data_95a7c101163045cd1d5256f3f6ed0637
#
_entry.id   95a7c101163045cd1d5256f3f6ed0637
#
_cell.length_a   1.000
_cell.length_b   1.000
_cell.length_c   1.000
_cell.angle_alpha   90.00
_cell.angle_beta   90.00
_cell.angle_gamma   90.00
#
_symmetry.space_group_name_H-M   'P 1'
#
loop_
_entity.id
_entity.type
_entity.pdbx_description
1 polymer ?
#
loop_
_entity_poly.entity_id
_entity_poly.type
_entity_poly.pdbx_seq_one_letter_code
_entity_poly.pdbx_strand_id
1 'polypeptide(L)'
;MTQLVSVITPVHAPSVEYLAGAYDSLVKQDMPDGWDWQWLVQEDGQTGTLAQVLPDDPRISIGGGRPGGPGVARTLALSRVTGDLVKVLDADDQLTAGALARDIVAFDAHPEIGWTTSRVLDLMPDGSTVGWDKDPADGTIGRGAVLAFWQANGYRAQVHPATLCIRRDLLLALGGWMALPASEDTGLLLAASAVSEGYFTREYGLLYRKWPGQVTSQAAHREPVEYEGRMKIIEARAQALATMLPNGLSLTPAA
;
A
#
# COMPACT_ATOMS: atom_id res chain seq x y z
N MET A 1 23.35 11.74 -2.58
CA MET A 1 21.97 12.28 -2.45
C MET A 1 21.22 11.38 -1.48
N THR A 2 20.33 11.91 -0.67
CA THR A 2 19.51 11.10 0.23
C THR A 2 18.43 10.39 -0.60
N GLN A 3 18.32 9.09 -0.47
CA GLN A 3 17.23 8.30 -1.07
C GLN A 3 15.94 8.45 -0.24
N LEU A 4 14.79 8.33 -0.85
CA LEU A 4 13.51 8.58 -0.19
C LEU A 4 12.53 7.42 -0.35
N VAL A 5 11.80 7.13 0.73
CA VAL A 5 10.55 6.39 0.68
C VAL A 5 9.39 7.39 0.67
N SER A 6 8.60 7.40 -0.38
CA SER A 6 7.36 8.20 -0.45
C SER A 6 6.22 7.42 0.17
N VAL A 7 5.73 7.86 1.32
CA VAL A 7 4.58 7.24 1.99
C VAL A 7 3.31 7.94 1.54
N ILE A 8 2.33 7.19 1.01
CA ILE A 8 1.06 7.73 0.49
C ILE A 8 -0.08 7.35 1.41
N THR A 9 -0.83 8.38 1.83
CA THR A 9 -2.01 8.24 2.69
C THR A 9 -3.21 8.93 2.06
N PRO A 10 -4.23 8.16 1.61
CA PRO A 10 -5.52 8.72 1.24
C PRO A 10 -6.32 9.05 2.50
N VAL A 11 -7.01 10.19 2.51
CA VAL A 11 -7.77 10.63 3.68
C VAL A 11 -9.19 10.97 3.29
N HIS A 12 -10.17 10.33 3.92
CA HIS A 12 -11.57 10.75 3.88
C HIS A 12 -11.95 11.35 5.24
N ALA A 13 -12.97 12.21 5.27
CA ALA A 13 -13.30 12.99 6.45
C ALA A 13 -13.37 12.21 7.78
N PRO A 14 -13.99 11.02 7.86
CA PRO A 14 -14.05 10.24 9.10
C PRO A 14 -12.71 9.75 9.63
N SER A 15 -11.67 9.61 8.78
CA SER A 15 -10.36 9.07 9.21
C SER A 15 -9.37 10.15 9.67
N VAL A 16 -9.73 11.42 9.59
CA VAL A 16 -8.84 12.56 9.96
C VAL A 16 -8.38 12.46 11.42
N GLU A 17 -9.20 11.97 12.33
CA GLU A 17 -8.86 11.83 13.76
C GLU A 17 -7.70 10.86 14.03
N TYR A 18 -7.41 9.95 13.09
CA TYR A 18 -6.34 8.95 13.25
C TYR A 18 -4.99 9.40 12.66
N LEU A 19 -4.94 10.47 11.89
CA LEU A 19 -3.72 10.96 11.22
C LEU A 19 -2.56 11.22 12.19
N ALA A 20 -2.85 11.67 13.41
CA ALA A 20 -1.81 11.85 14.42
C ALA A 20 -1.08 10.54 14.73
N GLY A 21 -1.80 9.43 14.83
CA GLY A 21 -1.21 8.11 15.04
C GLY A 21 -0.39 7.62 13.85
N ALA A 22 -0.86 7.87 12.63
CA ALA A 22 -0.12 7.55 11.41
C ALA A 22 1.19 8.37 11.34
N TYR A 23 1.13 9.68 11.60
CA TYR A 23 2.30 10.55 11.66
C TYR A 23 3.31 10.10 12.73
N ASP A 24 2.85 9.86 13.95
CA ASP A 24 3.70 9.38 15.05
C ASP A 24 4.42 8.09 14.69
N SER A 25 3.78 7.21 13.94
CA SER A 25 4.37 5.97 13.48
C SER A 25 5.47 6.18 12.43
N LEU A 26 5.35 7.24 11.59
CA LEU A 26 6.37 7.63 10.62
C LEU A 26 7.59 8.27 11.31
N VAL A 27 7.36 9.21 12.23
CA VAL A 27 8.44 9.89 12.96
C VAL A 27 9.30 8.90 13.75
N LYS A 28 8.69 7.80 14.21
CA LYS A 28 9.38 6.75 14.96
C LYS A 28 10.09 5.71 14.09
N GLN A 29 10.09 5.88 12.76
CA GLN A 29 10.87 4.98 11.90
C GLN A 29 12.36 5.28 12.04
N ASP A 30 13.12 4.24 12.33
CA ASP A 30 14.60 4.28 12.34
C ASP A 30 15.06 3.98 10.90
N MET A 31 15.48 5.03 10.19
CA MET A 31 15.84 4.94 8.78
C MET A 31 17.29 4.51 8.62
N PRO A 32 17.62 3.64 7.66
CA PRO A 32 18.98 3.33 7.31
C PRO A 32 19.77 4.57 6.86
N ASP A 33 21.11 4.52 7.02
CA ASP A 33 21.99 5.60 6.59
C ASP A 33 21.77 5.95 5.10
N GLY A 34 21.62 7.23 4.81
CA GLY A 34 21.38 7.73 3.46
C GLY A 34 19.91 7.69 3.01
N TRP A 35 19.01 7.19 3.83
CA TRP A 35 17.58 7.17 3.56
C TRP A 35 16.79 8.13 4.45
N ASP A 36 15.69 8.68 3.90
CA ASP A 36 14.66 9.45 4.63
C ASP A 36 13.28 9.13 4.03
N TRP A 37 12.24 9.71 4.59
CA TRP A 37 10.87 9.56 4.07
C TRP A 37 10.23 10.91 3.77
N GLN A 38 9.29 10.92 2.82
CA GLN A 38 8.30 11.98 2.62
C GLN A 38 6.90 11.43 2.82
N TRP A 39 5.99 12.24 3.33
CA TRP A 39 4.60 11.84 3.55
C TRP A 39 3.63 12.61 2.65
N LEU A 40 2.97 11.91 1.75
CA LEU A 40 2.03 12.46 0.77
C LEU A 40 0.61 12.20 1.27
N VAL A 41 0.03 13.16 1.97
CA VAL A 41 -1.33 13.10 2.50
C VAL A 41 -2.28 13.68 1.46
N GLN A 42 -3.16 12.84 0.92
CA GLN A 42 -4.09 13.21 -0.14
C GLN A 42 -5.54 13.13 0.36
N GLU A 43 -6.18 14.27 0.48
CA GLU A 43 -7.59 14.35 0.80
C GLU A 43 -8.45 13.82 -0.37
N ASP A 44 -9.35 12.91 -0.08
CA ASP A 44 -10.45 12.52 -0.98
C ASP A 44 -11.58 13.55 -0.81
N GLY A 45 -11.30 14.76 -1.27
CA GLY A 45 -12.08 15.97 -1.08
C GLY A 45 -11.19 17.21 -1.12
N GLN A 46 -11.76 18.37 -0.77
CA GLN A 46 -11.08 19.67 -0.67
C GLN A 46 -11.64 20.50 0.49
N THR A 47 -11.65 19.96 1.69
CA THR A 47 -12.18 20.68 2.87
C THR A 47 -11.17 21.66 3.46
N GLY A 48 -9.88 21.45 3.21
CA GLY A 48 -8.79 22.19 3.84
C GLY A 48 -8.51 21.78 5.29
N THR A 49 -9.15 20.73 5.78
CA THR A 49 -8.98 20.25 7.16
C THR A 49 -7.56 19.74 7.42
N LEU A 50 -6.92 19.13 6.42
CA LEU A 50 -5.58 18.56 6.58
C LEU A 50 -4.55 19.60 7.02
N ALA A 51 -4.59 20.81 6.48
CA ALA A 51 -3.69 21.90 6.86
C ALA A 51 -3.87 22.38 8.32
N GLN A 52 -4.98 22.04 8.96
CA GLN A 52 -5.29 22.41 10.33
C GLN A 52 -4.88 21.34 11.35
N VAL A 53 -4.81 20.08 10.92
CA VAL A 53 -4.59 18.93 11.82
C VAL A 53 -3.19 18.33 11.70
N LEU A 54 -2.53 18.51 10.55
CA LEU A 54 -1.17 18.01 10.35
C LEU A 54 -0.12 18.97 10.92
N PRO A 55 0.98 18.45 11.48
CA PRO A 55 2.07 19.29 11.98
C PRO A 55 2.81 19.99 10.85
N ASP A 56 3.51 21.09 11.18
CA ASP A 56 4.44 21.78 10.27
C ASP A 56 5.76 20.96 10.18
N ASP A 57 5.79 20.00 9.28
CA ASP A 57 6.96 19.17 8.99
C ASP A 57 7.25 19.25 7.47
N PRO A 58 8.48 19.68 7.07
CA PRO A 58 8.83 19.83 5.65
C PRO A 58 8.76 18.54 4.82
N ARG A 59 8.69 17.40 5.47
CA ARG A 59 8.51 16.09 4.81
C ARG A 59 7.06 15.82 4.41
N ILE A 60 6.10 16.62 4.89
CA ILE A 60 4.67 16.45 4.59
C ILE A 60 4.29 17.25 3.35
N SER A 61 3.63 16.61 2.42
CA SER A 61 3.02 17.24 1.25
C SER A 61 1.52 16.95 1.23
N ILE A 62 0.73 18.01 1.36
CA ILE A 62 -0.74 17.94 1.38
C ILE A 62 -1.29 18.15 -0.03
N GLY A 63 -2.26 17.32 -0.43
CA GLY A 63 -3.04 17.50 -1.65
C GLY A 63 -4.52 17.23 -1.42
N GLY A 64 -5.34 17.69 -2.34
CA GLY A 64 -6.77 17.44 -2.37
C GLY A 64 -7.27 17.26 -3.79
N GLY A 65 -8.51 16.80 -3.93
CA GLY A 65 -9.13 16.57 -5.23
C GLY A 65 -10.63 16.34 -5.08
N ARG A 66 -11.32 16.14 -6.19
CA ARG A 66 -12.73 15.71 -6.13
C ARG A 66 -12.82 14.33 -5.47
N PRO A 67 -13.84 14.08 -4.64
CA PRO A 67 -14.07 12.75 -4.08
C PRO A 67 -14.14 11.69 -5.18
N GLY A 68 -13.37 10.61 -5.02
CA GLY A 68 -13.27 9.53 -5.99
C GLY A 68 -12.85 8.20 -5.36
N GLY A 69 -12.77 8.18 -4.03
CA GLY A 69 -12.32 7.03 -3.26
C GLY A 69 -10.80 6.91 -3.13
N PRO A 70 -10.33 5.95 -2.32
CA PRO A 70 -8.92 5.85 -1.93
C PRO A 70 -7.99 5.59 -3.12
N GLY A 71 -8.41 4.84 -4.13
CA GLY A 71 -7.61 4.59 -5.33
C GLY A 71 -7.34 5.85 -6.14
N VAL A 72 -8.34 6.71 -6.31
CA VAL A 72 -8.20 8.00 -7.00
C VAL A 72 -7.31 8.93 -6.19
N ALA A 73 -7.53 9.04 -4.87
CA ALA A 73 -6.72 9.86 -3.99
C ALA A 73 -5.23 9.44 -4.04
N ARG A 74 -4.93 8.15 -3.88
CA ARG A 74 -3.55 7.64 -3.96
C ARG A 74 -2.93 7.90 -5.34
N THR A 75 -3.67 7.72 -6.43
CA THR A 75 -3.16 7.98 -7.80
C THR A 75 -2.86 9.47 -8.01
N LEU A 76 -3.68 10.39 -7.50
CA LEU A 76 -3.41 11.82 -7.56
C LEU A 76 -2.15 12.19 -6.74
N ALA A 77 -1.92 11.55 -5.61
CA ALA A 77 -0.71 11.75 -4.80
C ALA A 77 0.59 11.40 -5.56
N LEU A 78 0.54 10.49 -6.55
CA LEU A 78 1.71 10.11 -7.36
C LEU A 78 2.38 11.29 -8.06
N SER A 79 1.64 12.35 -8.36
CA SER A 79 2.20 13.57 -8.97
C SER A 79 3.25 14.29 -8.10
N ARG A 80 3.31 13.94 -6.82
CA ARG A 80 4.22 14.54 -5.83
C ARG A 80 5.26 13.56 -5.29
N VAL A 81 5.23 12.31 -5.74
CA VAL A 81 6.19 11.27 -5.36
C VAL A 81 7.57 11.62 -5.92
N THR A 82 8.56 11.70 -5.05
CA THR A 82 9.96 11.91 -5.44
C THR A 82 10.86 10.74 -5.03
N GLY A 83 10.43 9.91 -4.09
CA GLY A 83 11.17 8.74 -3.62
C GLY A 83 11.22 7.61 -4.64
N ASP A 84 12.23 6.76 -4.53
CA ASP A 84 12.41 5.57 -5.38
C ASP A 84 11.50 4.42 -4.99
N LEU A 85 11.09 4.42 -3.72
CA LEU A 85 10.14 3.48 -3.15
C LEU A 85 8.86 4.21 -2.75
N VAL A 86 7.73 3.53 -2.90
CA VAL A 86 6.41 4.03 -2.49
C VAL A 86 5.79 3.07 -1.49
N LYS A 87 5.53 3.54 -0.28
CA LYS A 87 4.87 2.79 0.80
C LYS A 87 3.41 3.22 0.91
N VAL A 88 2.52 2.26 1.05
CA VAL A 88 1.11 2.51 1.42
C VAL A 88 1.01 2.65 2.95
N LEU A 89 0.26 3.65 3.40
CA LEU A 89 -0.16 3.80 4.80
C LEU A 89 -1.54 4.45 4.81
N ASP A 90 -2.54 3.73 5.27
CA ASP A 90 -3.88 4.31 5.39
C ASP A 90 -3.96 5.25 6.60
N ALA A 91 -4.87 6.22 6.54
CA ALA A 91 -4.96 7.31 7.52
C ALA A 91 -5.23 6.83 8.95
N ASP A 92 -5.89 5.68 9.09
CA ASP A 92 -6.28 5.06 10.35
C ASP A 92 -5.30 3.97 10.84
N ASP A 93 -4.25 3.66 10.06
CA ASP A 93 -3.26 2.64 10.36
C ASP A 93 -1.96 3.23 10.94
N GLN A 94 -1.08 2.36 11.42
CA GLN A 94 0.24 2.73 11.95
C GLN A 94 1.31 1.75 11.48
N LEU A 95 2.46 2.26 11.06
CA LEU A 95 3.63 1.43 10.82
C LEU A 95 4.19 0.91 12.15
N THR A 96 4.67 -0.32 12.17
CA THR A 96 5.45 -0.79 13.32
C THR A 96 6.88 -0.24 13.26
N ALA A 97 7.62 -0.31 14.37
CA ALA A 97 9.01 0.12 14.40
C ALA A 97 9.84 -0.65 13.36
N GLY A 98 10.68 0.08 12.60
CA GLY A 98 11.57 -0.48 11.58
C GLY A 98 10.88 -1.02 10.33
N ALA A 99 9.59 -0.74 10.10
CA ALA A 99 8.87 -1.22 8.92
C ALA A 99 9.50 -0.73 7.61
N LEU A 100 9.82 0.57 7.51
CA LEU A 100 10.47 1.14 6.33
C LEU A 100 11.89 0.61 6.13
N ALA A 101 12.65 0.45 7.22
CA ALA A 101 14.00 -0.10 7.15
C ALA A 101 14.00 -1.54 6.61
N ARG A 102 13.05 -2.37 7.02
CA ARG A 102 12.92 -3.75 6.50
C ARG A 102 12.58 -3.77 5.02
N ASP A 103 11.68 -2.90 4.57
CA ASP A 103 11.36 -2.76 3.15
C ASP A 103 12.64 -2.39 2.36
N ILE A 104 13.39 -1.38 2.80
CA ILE A 104 14.63 -0.93 2.16
C ILE A 104 15.66 -2.07 2.10
N VAL A 105 15.92 -2.74 3.23
CA VAL A 105 16.87 -3.86 3.29
C VAL A 105 16.48 -4.99 2.33
N ALA A 106 15.19 -5.28 2.18
CA ALA A 106 14.72 -6.28 1.23
C ALA A 106 15.00 -5.87 -0.23
N PHE A 107 14.78 -4.60 -0.60
CA PHE A 107 15.12 -4.10 -1.94
C PHE A 107 16.60 -4.05 -2.23
N ASP A 108 17.43 -3.76 -1.22
CA ASP A 108 18.91 -3.73 -1.36
C ASP A 108 19.47 -5.15 -1.51
N ALA A 109 18.94 -6.11 -0.74
CA ALA A 109 19.36 -7.50 -0.80
C ALA A 109 18.86 -8.24 -2.05
N HIS A 110 17.74 -7.81 -2.62
CA HIS A 110 17.04 -8.43 -3.74
C HIS A 110 16.71 -7.40 -4.82
N PRO A 111 17.69 -6.95 -5.62
CA PRO A 111 17.46 -5.91 -6.64
C PRO A 111 16.46 -6.31 -7.72
N GLU A 112 16.17 -7.59 -7.88
CA GLU A 112 15.21 -8.15 -8.83
C GLU A 112 13.74 -7.97 -8.42
N ILE A 113 13.45 -7.74 -7.12
CA ILE A 113 12.06 -7.59 -6.66
C ILE A 113 11.48 -6.22 -7.02
N GLY A 114 10.21 -6.19 -7.33
CA GLY A 114 9.47 -4.93 -7.61
C GLY A 114 8.68 -4.41 -6.43
N TRP A 115 8.40 -5.26 -5.45
CA TRP A 115 7.54 -4.92 -4.30
C TRP A 115 7.86 -5.77 -3.08
N THR A 116 7.49 -5.24 -1.91
CA THR A 116 7.54 -5.95 -0.63
C THR A 116 6.19 -5.88 0.06
N THR A 117 5.94 -6.85 0.93
CA THR A 117 4.84 -6.87 1.89
C THR A 117 5.33 -7.47 3.21
N SER A 118 4.53 -7.35 4.26
CA SER A 118 4.86 -7.84 5.59
C SER A 118 3.64 -8.41 6.31
N ARG A 119 3.85 -9.01 7.48
CA ARG A 119 2.74 -9.37 8.37
C ARG A 119 2.01 -8.12 8.86
N VAL A 120 0.75 -8.32 9.20
CA VAL A 120 -0.14 -7.29 9.75
C VAL A 120 -0.72 -7.75 11.08
N LEU A 121 -0.89 -6.83 12.01
CA LEU A 121 -1.68 -7.01 13.23
C LEU A 121 -2.94 -6.19 13.15
N ASP A 122 -4.10 -6.79 13.37
CA ASP A 122 -5.32 -6.04 13.62
C ASP A 122 -5.21 -5.32 14.95
N LEU A 123 -5.35 -3.99 14.94
CA LEU A 123 -5.40 -3.14 16.13
C LEU A 123 -6.85 -2.93 16.53
N MET A 124 -7.25 -3.57 17.62
CA MET A 124 -8.63 -3.55 18.11
C MET A 124 -8.96 -2.23 18.85
N PRO A 125 -10.25 -1.85 18.99
CA PRO A 125 -10.65 -0.62 19.68
C PRO A 125 -10.19 -0.53 21.14
N ASP A 126 -9.97 -1.65 21.80
CA ASP A 126 -9.47 -1.73 23.18
C ASP A 126 -7.93 -1.65 23.28
N GLY A 127 -7.24 -1.47 22.13
CA GLY A 127 -5.78 -1.42 22.03
C GLY A 127 -5.10 -2.78 21.96
N SER A 128 -5.83 -3.89 22.06
CA SER A 128 -5.27 -5.22 21.84
C SER A 128 -4.94 -5.46 20.37
N THR A 129 -4.07 -6.45 20.10
CA THR A 129 -3.71 -6.81 18.73
C THR A 129 -3.99 -8.28 18.45
N VAL A 130 -4.41 -8.58 17.20
CA VAL A 130 -4.69 -9.93 16.71
C VAL A 130 -3.89 -10.18 15.44
N GLY A 131 -3.11 -11.25 15.42
CA GLY A 131 -2.33 -11.66 14.24
C GLY A 131 -3.09 -12.65 13.35
N TRP A 132 -2.48 -12.96 12.21
CA TRP A 132 -2.98 -13.93 11.23
C TRP A 132 -2.09 -15.17 11.19
N ASP A 133 -2.70 -16.35 11.01
CA ASP A 133 -1.97 -17.64 11.08
C ASP A 133 -1.51 -18.17 9.72
N LYS A 134 -1.93 -17.55 8.61
CA LYS A 134 -1.75 -18.07 7.25
C LYS A 134 -0.84 -17.21 6.37
N ASP A 135 0.07 -16.49 6.97
CA ASP A 135 1.09 -15.75 6.23
C ASP A 135 2.03 -16.70 5.49
N PRO A 136 2.59 -16.29 4.33
CA PRO A 136 3.62 -17.05 3.66
C PRO A 136 4.91 -17.18 4.49
N ALA A 137 5.82 -18.00 4.06
CA ALA A 137 7.18 -18.01 4.62
C ALA A 137 7.89 -16.69 4.30
N ASP A 138 8.82 -16.30 5.16
CA ASP A 138 9.73 -15.18 4.89
C ASP A 138 10.53 -15.43 3.62
N GLY A 139 10.68 -14.41 2.77
CA GLY A 139 11.46 -14.53 1.56
C GLY A 139 10.75 -14.10 0.28
N THR A 140 11.37 -14.46 -0.83
CA THR A 140 10.91 -14.09 -2.17
C THR A 140 9.56 -14.74 -2.52
N ILE A 141 8.66 -13.95 -3.06
CA ILE A 141 7.39 -14.39 -3.65
C ILE A 141 7.55 -14.35 -5.17
N GLY A 142 7.51 -15.51 -5.80
CA GLY A 142 7.65 -15.62 -7.24
C GLY A 142 6.54 -14.89 -8.01
N ARG A 143 6.88 -14.46 -9.21
CA ARG A 143 5.95 -13.78 -10.12
C ARG A 143 4.69 -14.60 -10.35
N GLY A 144 3.51 -13.97 -10.24
CA GLY A 144 2.20 -14.58 -10.40
C GLY A 144 1.72 -15.41 -9.19
N ALA A 145 2.56 -15.64 -8.18
CA ALA A 145 2.21 -16.51 -7.05
C ALA A 145 1.03 -15.95 -6.23
N VAL A 146 0.97 -14.61 -6.02
CA VAL A 146 -0.16 -13.99 -5.30
C VAL A 146 -1.45 -14.14 -6.10
N LEU A 147 -1.42 -13.96 -7.41
CA LEU A 147 -2.59 -14.16 -8.29
C LEU A 147 -3.08 -15.60 -8.23
N ALA A 148 -2.19 -16.57 -8.37
CA ALA A 148 -2.53 -18.01 -8.33
C ALA A 148 -3.14 -18.40 -6.97
N PHE A 149 -2.55 -17.91 -5.87
CA PHE A 149 -3.09 -18.15 -4.53
C PHE A 149 -4.48 -17.53 -4.36
N TRP A 150 -4.65 -16.26 -4.78
CA TRP A 150 -5.90 -15.53 -4.70
C TRP A 150 -7.05 -16.23 -5.46
N GLN A 151 -6.79 -16.73 -6.67
CA GLN A 151 -7.73 -17.52 -7.45
C GLN A 151 -8.12 -18.81 -6.75
N ALA A 152 -7.16 -19.52 -6.17
CA ALA A 152 -7.38 -20.81 -5.51
C ALA A 152 -8.06 -20.67 -4.13
N ASN A 153 -8.07 -19.46 -3.52
CA ASN A 153 -8.53 -19.25 -2.15
C ASN A 153 -9.73 -18.27 -2.05
N GLY A 154 -10.63 -18.28 -3.04
CA GLY A 154 -11.88 -17.51 -3.01
C GLY A 154 -11.63 -16.01 -2.95
N TYR A 155 -10.70 -15.51 -3.75
CA TYR A 155 -10.33 -14.10 -3.87
C TYR A 155 -9.70 -13.49 -2.60
N ARG A 156 -8.98 -14.30 -1.83
CA ARG A 156 -8.18 -13.85 -0.68
C ARG A 156 -6.70 -13.93 -1.00
N ALA A 157 -6.01 -12.82 -0.95
CA ALA A 157 -4.56 -12.79 -1.10
C ALA A 157 -3.86 -13.40 0.13
N GLN A 158 -2.70 -14.02 -0.10
CA GLN A 158 -1.85 -14.55 0.97
C GLN A 158 -1.09 -13.46 1.74
N VAL A 159 -1.04 -12.24 1.21
CA VAL A 159 -0.39 -11.07 1.81
C VAL A 159 -1.36 -9.88 1.83
N HIS A 160 -1.20 -8.98 2.80
CA HIS A 160 -2.12 -7.86 2.97
C HIS A 160 -1.69 -6.65 2.13
N PRO A 161 -2.54 -6.14 1.22
CA PRO A 161 -2.16 -5.05 0.31
C PRO A 161 -1.85 -3.73 1.03
N ALA A 162 -2.39 -3.48 2.22
CA ALA A 162 -2.07 -2.29 3.02
C ALA A 162 -0.61 -2.28 3.54
N THR A 163 0.13 -3.41 3.42
CA THR A 163 1.55 -3.47 3.77
C THR A 163 2.48 -3.23 2.58
N LEU A 164 1.94 -2.99 1.39
CA LEU A 164 2.70 -2.87 0.15
C LEU A 164 3.71 -1.72 0.21
N CYS A 165 4.97 -2.04 -0.13
CA CYS A 165 5.97 -1.10 -0.59
C CYS A 165 6.39 -1.52 -2.00
N ILE A 166 6.49 -0.58 -2.93
CA ILE A 166 6.67 -0.87 -4.37
C ILE A 166 7.65 0.11 -4.99
N ARG A 167 8.46 -0.33 -5.95
CA ARG A 167 9.31 0.57 -6.74
C ARG A 167 8.43 1.58 -7.49
N ARG A 168 8.84 2.85 -7.44
CA ARG A 168 8.09 3.95 -8.09
C ARG A 168 7.89 3.73 -9.58
N ASP A 169 8.93 3.30 -10.28
CA ASP A 169 8.88 3.05 -11.74
C ASP A 169 7.88 1.94 -12.09
N LEU A 170 7.87 0.85 -11.32
CA LEU A 170 6.88 -0.21 -11.47
C LEU A 170 5.45 0.32 -11.22
N LEU A 171 5.25 1.07 -10.13
CA LEU A 171 3.95 1.65 -9.80
C LEU A 171 3.43 2.57 -10.92
N LEU A 172 4.31 3.41 -11.48
CA LEU A 172 3.97 4.31 -12.59
C LEU A 172 3.69 3.52 -13.88
N ALA A 173 4.49 2.50 -14.20
CA ALA A 173 4.27 1.63 -15.36
C ALA A 173 2.93 0.89 -15.28
N LEU A 174 2.49 0.53 -14.07
CA LEU A 174 1.18 -0.08 -13.82
C LEU A 174 0.02 0.94 -13.83
N GLY A 175 0.30 2.25 -13.93
CA GLY A 175 -0.70 3.31 -13.93
C GLY A 175 -1.31 3.64 -12.56
N GLY A 176 -0.64 3.26 -11.47
CA GLY A 176 -1.13 3.47 -10.12
C GLY A 176 -2.28 2.54 -9.75
N TRP A 177 -3.18 3.02 -8.89
CA TRP A 177 -4.36 2.28 -8.44
C TRP A 177 -5.49 2.36 -9.47
N MET A 178 -6.24 1.27 -9.59
CA MET A 178 -7.45 1.26 -10.43
C MET A 178 -8.51 2.19 -9.84
N ALA A 179 -9.28 2.85 -10.70
CA ALA A 179 -10.43 3.66 -10.29
C ALA A 179 -11.62 2.77 -9.91
N LEU A 180 -11.44 1.94 -8.90
CA LEU A 180 -12.46 1.07 -8.33
C LEU A 180 -12.95 1.65 -7.00
N PRO A 181 -14.22 1.46 -6.65
CA PRO A 181 -14.77 1.97 -5.39
C PRO A 181 -14.20 1.25 -4.16
N ALA A 182 -13.63 0.06 -4.36
CA ALA A 182 -12.93 -0.75 -3.35
C ALA A 182 -12.05 -1.79 -4.02
N SER A 183 -11.14 -2.44 -3.27
CA SER A 183 -10.20 -3.48 -3.75
C SER A 183 -9.20 -2.98 -4.80
N GLU A 184 -9.04 -1.69 -4.95
CA GLU A 184 -8.06 -1.06 -5.83
C GLU A 184 -6.61 -1.38 -5.41
N ASP A 185 -6.38 -1.54 -4.13
CA ASP A 185 -5.15 -1.99 -3.50
C ASP A 185 -4.81 -3.45 -3.86
N THR A 186 -5.79 -4.33 -3.76
CA THR A 186 -5.69 -5.72 -4.23
C THR A 186 -5.40 -5.74 -5.74
N GLY A 187 -6.08 -4.90 -6.51
CA GLY A 187 -5.85 -4.77 -7.95
C GLY A 187 -4.41 -4.35 -8.29
N LEU A 188 -3.82 -3.45 -7.53
CA LEU A 188 -2.41 -3.08 -7.69
C LEU A 188 -1.46 -4.22 -7.30
N LEU A 189 -1.68 -4.85 -6.14
CA LEU A 189 -0.85 -5.96 -5.66
C LEU A 189 -0.81 -7.11 -6.67
N LEU A 190 -1.98 -7.52 -7.21
CA LEU A 190 -2.04 -8.60 -8.19
C LEU A 190 -1.38 -8.20 -9.52
N ALA A 191 -1.52 -6.96 -9.95
CA ALA A 191 -0.84 -6.45 -11.13
C ALA A 191 0.69 -6.44 -10.95
N ALA A 192 1.19 -5.99 -9.80
CA ALA A 192 2.62 -6.02 -9.48
C ALA A 192 3.14 -7.46 -9.43
N SER A 193 2.43 -8.36 -8.76
CA SER A 193 2.78 -9.78 -8.70
C SER A 193 2.79 -10.46 -10.08
N ALA A 194 1.93 -10.04 -11.00
CA ALA A 194 1.88 -10.61 -12.34
C ALA A 194 3.13 -10.31 -13.18
N VAL A 195 3.84 -9.21 -12.91
CA VAL A 195 4.95 -8.72 -13.75
C VAL A 195 6.31 -8.68 -13.06
N SER A 196 6.36 -8.84 -11.74
CA SER A 196 7.62 -8.86 -10.97
C SER A 196 7.56 -9.83 -9.80
N GLU A 197 8.72 -10.22 -9.32
CA GLU A 197 8.84 -10.89 -8.03
C GLU A 197 8.63 -9.88 -6.91
N GLY A 198 8.23 -10.37 -5.74
CA GLY A 198 8.14 -9.61 -4.52
C GLY A 198 8.86 -10.27 -3.36
N TYR A 199 8.83 -9.63 -2.19
CA TYR A 199 9.37 -10.18 -0.97
C TYR A 199 8.36 -10.06 0.17
N PHE A 200 8.26 -11.10 0.98
CA PHE A 200 7.45 -11.09 2.20
C PHE A 200 8.35 -11.11 3.43
N THR A 201 8.17 -10.12 4.29
CA THR A 201 8.85 -10.02 5.58
C THR A 201 7.96 -10.55 6.68
N ARG A 202 8.47 -11.49 7.46
CA ARG A 202 7.71 -12.17 8.52
C ARG A 202 7.51 -11.33 9.78
N GLU A 203 8.25 -10.24 9.95
CA GLU A 203 8.00 -9.27 11.00
C GLU A 203 6.75 -8.45 10.68
N TYR A 204 6.07 -8.01 11.74
CA TYR A 204 4.91 -7.15 11.59
C TYR A 204 5.34 -5.77 11.08
N GLY A 205 4.76 -5.32 9.96
CA GLY A 205 5.03 -4.01 9.38
C GLY A 205 3.91 -2.99 9.62
N LEU A 206 2.72 -3.46 9.98
CA LEU A 206 1.54 -2.60 10.09
C LEU A 206 0.65 -3.01 11.26
N LEU A 207 0.12 -2.02 11.97
CA LEU A 207 -1.05 -2.12 12.85
C LEU A 207 -2.27 -1.64 12.04
N TYR A 208 -3.11 -2.57 11.63
CA TYR A 208 -4.32 -2.33 10.85
C TYR A 208 -5.50 -2.07 11.79
N ARG A 209 -5.96 -0.84 11.87
CA ARG A 209 -7.00 -0.44 12.83
C ARG A 209 -8.36 -1.00 12.47
N LYS A 210 -9.05 -1.53 13.49
CA LYS A 210 -10.45 -1.96 13.40
C LYS A 210 -11.35 -0.94 14.09
N TRP A 211 -12.26 -0.34 13.33
CA TRP A 211 -13.23 0.60 13.86
C TRP A 211 -14.49 0.62 12.95
N PRO A 212 -15.66 1.06 13.49
CA PRO A 212 -16.93 0.95 12.75
C PRO A 212 -17.02 1.78 11.46
N GLY A 213 -16.22 2.84 11.35
CA GLY A 213 -16.22 3.75 10.19
C GLY A 213 -15.32 3.33 9.03
N GLN A 214 -14.65 2.17 9.12
CA GLN A 214 -13.81 1.69 8.01
C GLN A 214 -14.62 1.47 6.74
N VAL A 215 -14.04 1.80 5.60
CA VAL A 215 -14.65 1.57 4.27
C VAL A 215 -14.97 0.08 4.09
N THR A 216 -14.09 -0.81 4.53
CA THR A 216 -14.27 -2.26 4.44
C THR A 216 -15.41 -2.81 5.29
N SER A 217 -15.89 -2.05 6.30
CA SER A 217 -17.03 -2.42 7.13
C SER A 217 -18.39 -2.03 6.50
N GLN A 218 -18.40 -1.16 5.50
CA GLN A 218 -19.62 -0.67 4.87
C GLN A 218 -20.30 -1.76 4.03
N ALA A 219 -21.64 -1.78 4.05
CA ALA A 219 -22.43 -2.75 3.27
C ALA A 219 -22.15 -2.67 1.77
N ALA A 220 -21.95 -1.46 1.24
CA ALA A 220 -21.62 -1.23 -0.17
C ALA A 220 -20.32 -1.94 -0.61
N HIS A 221 -19.36 -2.15 0.31
CA HIS A 221 -18.13 -2.88 0.01
C HIS A 221 -18.38 -4.36 -0.37
N ARG A 222 -19.51 -4.93 0.09
CA ARG A 222 -19.89 -6.33 -0.07
C ARG A 222 -21.10 -6.53 -0.99
N GLU A 223 -21.55 -5.46 -1.65
CA GLU A 223 -22.65 -5.57 -2.61
C GLU A 223 -22.29 -6.60 -3.70
N PRO A 224 -23.09 -7.70 -3.88
CA PRO A 224 -22.61 -8.88 -4.62
C PRO A 224 -22.29 -8.60 -6.09
N VAL A 225 -23.11 -7.81 -6.79
CA VAL A 225 -22.90 -7.53 -8.22
C VAL A 225 -21.64 -6.68 -8.44
N GLU A 226 -21.46 -5.65 -7.61
CA GLU A 226 -20.27 -4.80 -7.66
C GLU A 226 -19.01 -5.58 -7.25
N TYR A 227 -19.10 -6.39 -6.19
CA TYR A 227 -17.98 -7.23 -5.74
C TYR A 227 -17.52 -8.18 -6.84
N GLU A 228 -18.45 -8.89 -7.48
CA GLU A 228 -18.13 -9.80 -8.58
C GLU A 228 -17.49 -9.06 -9.76
N GLY A 229 -18.03 -7.88 -10.12
CA GLY A 229 -17.45 -7.03 -11.17
C GLY A 229 -16.01 -6.60 -10.87
N ARG A 230 -15.75 -6.18 -9.61
CA ARG A 230 -14.39 -5.82 -9.16
C ARG A 230 -13.42 -7.00 -9.25
N MET A 231 -13.81 -8.16 -8.75
CA MET A 231 -12.96 -9.36 -8.79
C MET A 231 -12.62 -9.76 -10.23
N LYS A 232 -13.62 -9.76 -11.12
CA LYS A 232 -13.42 -10.08 -12.55
C LYS A 232 -12.45 -9.12 -13.25
N ILE A 233 -12.59 -7.81 -13.03
CA ILE A 233 -11.71 -6.84 -13.72
C ILE A 233 -10.28 -6.84 -13.15
N ILE A 234 -10.13 -7.05 -11.84
CA ILE A 234 -8.81 -7.21 -11.20
C ILE A 234 -8.09 -8.44 -11.75
N GLU A 235 -8.80 -9.57 -11.83
CA GLU A 235 -8.26 -10.80 -12.39
C GLU A 235 -7.88 -10.64 -13.86
N ALA A 236 -8.77 -10.10 -14.67
CA ALA A 236 -8.54 -9.90 -16.11
C ALA A 236 -7.32 -8.99 -16.36
N ARG A 237 -7.15 -7.91 -15.57
CA ARG A 237 -5.97 -7.06 -15.65
C ARG A 237 -4.68 -7.80 -15.34
N ALA A 238 -4.64 -8.55 -14.25
CA ALA A 238 -3.46 -9.29 -13.84
C ALA A 238 -3.08 -10.36 -14.87
N GLN A 239 -4.06 -11.10 -15.42
CA GLN A 239 -3.85 -12.10 -16.48
C GLN A 239 -3.36 -11.47 -17.78
N ALA A 240 -3.92 -10.31 -18.19
CA ALA A 240 -3.47 -9.58 -19.37
C ALA A 240 -2.01 -9.14 -19.23
N LEU A 241 -1.63 -8.59 -18.08
CA LEU A 241 -0.25 -8.20 -17.78
C LEU A 241 0.70 -9.39 -17.84
N ALA A 242 0.34 -10.52 -17.22
CA ALA A 242 1.16 -11.74 -17.25
C ALA A 242 1.34 -12.26 -18.69
N THR A 243 0.31 -12.15 -19.53
CA THR A 243 0.35 -12.59 -20.95
C THR A 243 1.18 -11.65 -21.82
N MET A 244 1.02 -10.33 -21.64
CA MET A 244 1.74 -9.32 -22.44
C MET A 244 3.21 -9.22 -22.04
N LEU A 245 3.56 -9.53 -20.82
CA LEU A 245 4.89 -9.44 -20.25
C LEU A 245 5.35 -10.81 -19.69
N PRO A 246 5.51 -11.82 -20.56
CA PRO A 246 5.81 -13.19 -20.12
C PRO A 246 7.14 -13.32 -19.36
N ASN A 247 8.07 -12.40 -19.59
CA ASN A 247 9.36 -12.36 -18.87
C ASN A 247 9.36 -11.35 -17.71
N GLY A 248 8.22 -10.74 -17.41
CA GLY A 248 8.10 -9.66 -16.42
C GLY A 248 8.59 -8.31 -16.95
N LEU A 249 8.57 -7.31 -16.07
CA LEU A 249 9.19 -6.00 -16.33
C LEU A 249 10.68 -6.07 -15.94
N SER A 250 11.53 -5.53 -16.81
CA SER A 250 12.94 -5.29 -16.43
C SER A 250 12.97 -4.07 -15.52
N LEU A 251 13.22 -4.31 -14.24
CA LEU A 251 13.37 -3.24 -13.25
C LEU A 251 14.83 -2.79 -13.25
N THR A 252 15.06 -1.51 -13.47
CA THR A 252 16.40 -0.94 -13.34
C THR A 252 16.66 -0.77 -11.84
N PRO A 253 17.83 -1.22 -11.30
CA PRO A 253 18.19 -0.88 -9.94
C PRO A 253 18.18 0.63 -9.77
N ALA A 254 17.63 1.12 -8.64
CA ALA A 254 17.75 2.53 -8.28
C ALA A 254 19.23 2.91 -8.26
N ALA A 255 19.58 3.97 -8.95
CA ALA A 255 20.97 4.42 -9.11
C ALA A 255 21.47 5.10 -7.82
#